data_b94247a43d4ad04ecb6ea2358d0561db
#
_entry.id   b94247a43d4ad04ecb6ea2358d0561db
#
_cell.length_a   1.000
_cell.length_b   1.000
_cell.length_c   1.000
_cell.angle_alpha   90.00
_cell.angle_beta   90.00
_cell.angle_gamma   90.00
#
_symmetry.space_group_name_H-M   'P 1'
#
loop_
_entity.id
_entity.type
_entity.pdbx_description
1 polymer ?
#
loop_
_entity_poly.entity_id
_entity_poly.type
_entity_poly.pdbx_seq_one_letter_code
_entity_poly.pdbx_strand_id
1 'polypeptide(L)'
;MYTDFDTDYSFADIHIGPMDRVLWKGKPEKGITVRHDELVTIPYGIFFTLFSLFWISMAINAGAFALFGIPFVLVGLYMVGGRFIINEIMKKNTAYVITNKAIIRKRGSRIDVWYGTELSNMQVYNHKNGTTSFIFSRVNVNYHGRRGTSTHYYGIENVKDAR
;
A
#
# COMPACT_ATOMS: atom_id res chain seq x y z
N MET A 1 -0.75 24.82 4.95
CA MET A 1 -1.97 24.16 5.47
C MET A 1 -2.82 23.77 4.25
N TYR A 2 -2.61 22.57 3.73
CA TYR A 2 -3.32 22.07 2.54
C TYR A 2 -4.57 21.35 3.05
N THR A 3 -5.67 22.06 3.12
CA THR A 3 -6.98 21.45 3.36
C THR A 3 -7.53 21.00 2.01
N ASP A 4 -7.51 19.70 1.78
CA ASP A 4 -8.19 19.05 0.66
C ASP A 4 -9.71 19.11 0.94
N PHE A 5 -10.38 20.15 0.43
CA PHE A 5 -11.79 20.45 0.69
C PHE A 5 -12.76 19.39 0.13
N ASP A 6 -12.25 18.46 -0.70
CA ASP A 6 -13.08 17.50 -1.41
C ASP A 6 -13.11 16.10 -0.75
N THR A 7 -12.49 15.96 0.42
CA THR A 7 -12.45 14.67 1.13
C THR A 7 -13.41 14.68 2.30
N ASP A 8 -14.37 13.78 2.24
CA ASP A 8 -15.26 13.52 3.37
C ASP A 8 -14.49 12.82 4.51
N TYR A 9 -14.29 13.52 5.63
CA TYR A 9 -13.68 13.03 6.86
C TYR A 9 -14.70 12.62 7.92
N SER A 10 -16.00 12.60 7.60
CA SER A 10 -17.09 12.23 8.52
C SER A 10 -16.93 10.82 9.10
N PHE A 11 -16.19 9.94 8.40
CA PHE A 11 -15.88 8.60 8.90
C PHE A 11 -15.13 8.60 10.25
N ALA A 12 -14.42 9.68 10.55
CA ALA A 12 -13.68 9.79 11.80
C ALA A 12 -14.54 10.27 12.97
N ASP A 13 -15.66 10.94 12.71
CA ASP A 13 -16.50 11.57 13.73
C ASP A 13 -17.05 10.55 14.72
N ILE A 14 -17.32 9.31 14.28
CA ILE A 14 -17.79 8.21 15.14
C ILE A 14 -16.70 7.79 16.15
N HIS A 15 -15.43 8.02 15.81
CA HIS A 15 -14.26 7.59 16.61
C HIS A 15 -13.64 8.74 17.40
N ILE A 16 -14.14 9.97 17.23
CA ILE A 16 -13.68 11.17 17.92
C ILE A 16 -14.61 11.46 19.08
N GLY A 17 -14.10 11.39 20.30
CA GLY A 17 -14.85 11.72 21.50
C GLY A 17 -15.00 13.24 21.69
N PRO A 18 -15.93 13.69 22.58
CA PRO A 18 -16.21 15.10 22.79
C PRO A 18 -15.03 15.91 23.34
N MET A 19 -14.02 15.26 23.91
CA MET A 19 -12.79 15.88 24.42
C MET A 19 -11.58 15.66 23.51
N ASP A 20 -11.75 15.00 22.35
CA ASP A 20 -10.66 14.74 21.46
C ASP A 20 -10.45 15.90 20.50
N ARG A 21 -9.19 16.30 20.32
CA ARG A 21 -8.81 17.37 19.39
C ARG A 21 -8.22 16.74 18.15
N VAL A 22 -8.72 17.13 16.99
CA VAL A 22 -8.12 16.76 15.71
C VAL A 22 -6.86 17.61 15.52
N LEU A 23 -5.71 16.94 15.42
CA LEU A 23 -4.42 17.57 15.25
C LEU A 23 -4.08 17.74 13.77
N TRP A 24 -4.44 16.75 12.95
CA TRP A 24 -4.13 16.77 11.53
C TRP A 24 -5.11 15.86 10.74
N LYS A 25 -5.43 16.30 9.52
CA LYS A 25 -6.21 15.55 8.52
C LYS A 25 -5.48 15.60 7.19
N GLY A 26 -5.40 14.49 6.48
CA GLY A 26 -4.76 14.49 5.18
C GLY A 26 -4.84 13.15 4.44
N LYS A 27 -4.29 13.15 3.24
CA LYS A 27 -4.12 11.98 2.37
C LYS A 27 -2.65 11.70 2.13
N PRO A 28 -2.30 10.44 1.77
CA PRO A 28 -0.97 10.16 1.27
C PRO A 28 -0.68 10.96 0.01
N GLU A 29 0.54 11.45 -0.12
CA GLU A 29 1.01 12.05 -1.37
C GLU A 29 1.03 11.02 -2.50
N LYS A 30 0.67 11.47 -3.70
CA LYS A 30 0.79 10.69 -4.91
C LYS A 30 2.28 10.47 -5.20
N GLY A 31 2.64 9.29 -5.62
CA GLY A 31 4.03 8.99 -6.00
C GLY A 31 4.35 7.51 -5.87
N ILE A 32 5.13 7.04 -6.82
CA ILE A 32 5.59 5.65 -6.83
C ILE A 32 6.64 5.50 -5.73
N THR A 33 6.32 4.71 -4.70
CA THR A 33 7.29 4.34 -3.67
C THR A 33 7.77 2.94 -3.96
N VAL A 34 9.01 2.82 -4.40
CA VAL A 34 9.65 1.52 -4.65
C VAL A 34 10.19 0.99 -3.32
N ARG A 35 9.70 -0.16 -2.90
CA ARG A 35 10.19 -0.90 -1.72
C ARG A 35 11.36 -1.80 -2.12
N HIS A 36 12.19 -2.15 -1.15
CA HIS A 36 13.38 -3.00 -1.39
C HIS A 36 13.01 -4.38 -1.95
N ASP A 37 11.88 -4.95 -1.53
CA ASP A 37 11.32 -6.21 -2.02
C ASP A 37 10.86 -6.12 -3.49
N GLU A 38 10.51 -4.92 -3.96
CA GLU A 38 10.09 -4.69 -5.34
C GLU A 38 11.28 -4.71 -6.32
N LEU A 39 12.48 -4.34 -5.86
CA LEU A 39 13.70 -4.40 -6.69
C LEU A 39 14.02 -5.82 -7.14
N VAL A 40 13.66 -6.83 -6.38
CA VAL A 40 13.82 -8.24 -6.74
C VAL A 40 12.67 -8.72 -7.63
N THR A 41 11.45 -8.29 -7.33
CA THR A 41 10.25 -8.74 -8.05
C THR A 41 10.20 -8.24 -9.50
N ILE A 42 10.70 -7.01 -9.77
CA ILE A 42 10.70 -6.42 -11.11
C ILE A 42 11.53 -7.23 -12.11
N PRO A 43 12.81 -7.60 -11.84
CA PRO A 43 13.58 -8.44 -12.75
C PRO A 43 12.94 -9.78 -13.04
N TYR A 44 12.35 -10.43 -12.03
CA TYR A 44 11.60 -11.69 -12.22
C TYR A 44 10.38 -11.49 -13.12
N GLY A 45 9.63 -10.40 -12.94
CA GLY A 45 8.49 -10.07 -13.77
C GLY A 45 8.89 -9.84 -15.24
N ILE A 46 9.99 -9.14 -15.48
CA ILE A 46 10.54 -8.91 -16.83
C ILE A 46 10.93 -10.24 -17.46
N PHE A 47 11.73 -11.06 -16.76
CA PHE A 47 12.12 -12.39 -17.24
C PHE A 47 10.92 -13.25 -17.57
N PHE A 48 9.93 -13.29 -16.69
CA PHE A 48 8.72 -14.08 -16.85
C PHE A 48 7.88 -13.63 -18.05
N THR A 49 7.77 -12.31 -18.26
CA THR A 49 7.09 -11.74 -19.43
C THR A 49 7.79 -12.11 -20.73
N LEU A 50 9.12 -11.93 -20.78
CA LEU A 50 9.89 -12.26 -21.97
C LEU A 50 9.85 -13.76 -22.30
N PHE A 51 9.95 -14.61 -21.28
CA PHE A 51 9.81 -16.05 -21.44
C PHE A 51 8.43 -16.44 -21.99
N SER A 52 7.37 -15.80 -21.48
CA SER A 52 6.01 -16.07 -21.92
C SER A 52 5.77 -15.65 -23.37
N LEU A 53 6.33 -14.48 -23.79
CA LEU A 53 6.27 -14.02 -25.17
C LEU A 53 7.04 -14.97 -26.10
N PHE A 54 8.22 -15.41 -25.69
CA PHE A 54 8.99 -16.42 -26.42
C PHE A 54 8.18 -17.72 -26.59
N TRP A 55 7.54 -18.21 -25.51
CA TRP A 55 6.68 -19.39 -25.55
C TRP A 55 5.55 -19.23 -26.55
N ILE A 56 4.83 -18.10 -26.53
CA ILE A 56 3.74 -17.83 -27.45
C ILE A 56 4.25 -17.86 -28.89
N SER A 57 5.41 -17.24 -29.17
CA SER A 57 6.01 -17.21 -30.51
C SER A 57 6.33 -18.61 -31.04
N MET A 58 6.81 -19.52 -30.18
CA MET A 58 7.08 -20.91 -30.52
C MET A 58 5.80 -21.72 -30.73
N ALA A 59 4.79 -21.46 -29.90
CA ALA A 59 3.54 -22.21 -29.87
C ALA A 59 2.48 -21.69 -30.89
N ILE A 60 2.77 -20.61 -31.62
CA ILE A 60 1.78 -19.94 -32.47
C ILE A 60 1.20 -20.90 -33.55
N ASN A 61 2.02 -21.80 -34.06
CA ASN A 61 1.62 -22.82 -35.07
C ASN A 61 0.87 -24.01 -34.44
N ALA A 62 0.86 -24.14 -33.12
CA ALA A 62 0.15 -25.20 -32.39
C ALA A 62 -1.28 -24.78 -32.00
N GLY A 63 -1.82 -23.71 -32.58
CA GLY A 63 -3.19 -23.25 -32.42
C GLY A 63 -3.52 -22.87 -30.97
N ALA A 64 -4.56 -23.50 -30.39
CA ALA A 64 -5.05 -23.16 -29.05
C ALA A 64 -3.99 -23.28 -27.95
N PHE A 65 -2.91 -24.01 -28.16
CA PHE A 65 -1.85 -24.17 -27.18
C PHE A 65 -1.09 -22.85 -26.91
N ALA A 66 -1.00 -21.97 -27.90
CA ALA A 66 -0.42 -20.63 -27.73
C ALA A 66 -1.20 -19.78 -26.71
N LEU A 67 -2.50 -20.00 -26.55
CA LEU A 67 -3.36 -19.24 -25.62
C LEU A 67 -2.94 -19.45 -24.15
N PHE A 68 -2.30 -20.57 -23.83
CA PHE A 68 -1.76 -20.79 -22.47
C PHE A 68 -0.70 -19.75 -22.07
N GLY A 69 -0.02 -19.14 -23.02
CA GLY A 69 0.96 -18.08 -22.75
C GLY A 69 0.34 -16.76 -22.26
N ILE A 70 -0.91 -16.48 -22.62
CA ILE A 70 -1.56 -15.19 -22.28
C ILE A 70 -1.67 -14.95 -20.77
N PRO A 71 -2.16 -15.88 -19.95
CA PRO A 71 -2.20 -15.70 -18.50
C PRO A 71 -0.81 -15.40 -17.90
N PHE A 72 0.23 -16.03 -18.43
CA PHE A 72 1.59 -15.82 -17.94
C PHE A 72 2.12 -14.43 -18.30
N VAL A 73 1.84 -13.92 -19.49
CA VAL A 73 2.16 -12.54 -19.87
C VAL A 73 1.46 -11.56 -18.92
N LEU A 74 0.18 -11.77 -18.64
CA LEU A 74 -0.58 -10.91 -17.71
C LEU A 74 0.01 -10.91 -16.30
N VAL A 75 0.41 -12.07 -15.79
CA VAL A 75 1.09 -12.19 -14.50
C VAL A 75 2.43 -11.45 -14.52
N GLY A 76 3.23 -11.62 -15.56
CA GLY A 76 4.51 -10.92 -15.70
C GLY A 76 4.35 -9.40 -15.73
N LEU A 77 3.41 -8.88 -16.53
CA LEU A 77 3.10 -7.46 -16.59
C LEU A 77 2.57 -6.91 -15.25
N TYR A 78 1.75 -7.71 -14.55
CA TYR A 78 1.30 -7.35 -13.20
C TYR A 78 2.48 -7.22 -12.22
N MET A 79 3.46 -8.14 -12.28
CA MET A 79 4.64 -8.10 -11.43
C MET A 79 5.53 -6.90 -11.72
N VAL A 80 5.64 -6.45 -12.98
CA VAL A 80 6.47 -5.31 -13.39
C VAL A 80 5.81 -3.98 -13.06
N GLY A 81 4.52 -3.82 -13.37
CA GLY A 81 3.85 -2.52 -13.33
C GLY A 81 2.51 -2.49 -12.60
N GLY A 82 1.75 -3.60 -12.62
CA GLY A 82 0.40 -3.65 -12.10
C GLY A 82 0.30 -3.29 -10.61
N ARG A 83 1.29 -3.70 -9.82
CA ARG A 83 1.36 -3.39 -8.38
C ARG A 83 1.44 -1.88 -8.12
N PHE A 84 2.20 -1.13 -8.93
CA PHE A 84 2.33 0.31 -8.78
C PHE A 84 1.00 1.03 -9.05
N ILE A 85 0.29 0.60 -10.09
CA ILE A 85 -1.02 1.14 -10.44
C ILE A 85 -2.03 0.88 -9.31
N ILE A 86 -2.07 -0.34 -8.79
CA ILE A 86 -2.96 -0.69 -7.68
C ILE A 86 -2.63 0.10 -6.42
N ASN A 87 -1.34 0.26 -6.10
CA ASN A 87 -0.91 1.05 -4.95
C ASN A 87 -1.33 2.52 -5.08
N GLU A 88 -1.21 3.12 -6.27
CA GLU A 88 -1.66 4.49 -6.51
C GLU A 88 -3.19 4.64 -6.38
N ILE A 89 -3.96 3.69 -6.90
CA ILE A 89 -5.42 3.67 -6.73
C ILE A 89 -5.78 3.55 -5.23
N MET A 90 -5.07 2.69 -4.49
CA MET A 90 -5.31 2.54 -3.06
C MET A 90 -4.95 3.79 -2.26
N LYS A 91 -3.87 4.50 -2.62
CA LYS A 91 -3.51 5.77 -1.98
C LYS A 91 -4.58 6.84 -2.18
N LYS A 92 -5.16 6.94 -3.38
CA LYS A 92 -6.26 7.88 -3.66
C LYS A 92 -7.46 7.66 -2.74
N ASN A 93 -7.73 6.41 -2.37
CA ASN A 93 -8.85 6.01 -1.51
C ASN A 93 -8.45 5.90 -0.03
N THR A 94 -7.31 6.47 0.36
CA THR A 94 -6.82 6.46 1.74
C THR A 94 -6.87 7.87 2.30
N ALA A 95 -7.43 8.02 3.51
CA ALA A 95 -7.45 9.25 4.27
C ALA A 95 -7.04 8.98 5.72
N TYR A 96 -6.35 9.92 6.32
CA TYR A 96 -5.90 9.87 7.71
C TYR A 96 -6.48 11.00 8.51
N VAL A 97 -6.84 10.72 9.75
CA VAL A 97 -7.17 11.72 10.78
C VAL A 97 -6.35 11.40 12.02
N ILE A 98 -5.60 12.36 12.50
CA ILE A 98 -4.79 12.23 13.71
C ILE A 98 -5.43 13.09 14.78
N THR A 99 -5.73 12.46 15.90
CA THR A 99 -6.23 13.13 17.10
C THR A 99 -5.17 13.09 18.21
N ASN A 100 -5.45 13.76 19.31
CA ASN A 100 -4.60 13.69 20.52
C ASN A 100 -4.56 12.31 21.18
N LYS A 101 -5.45 11.37 20.82
CA LYS A 101 -5.55 10.03 21.43
C LYS A 101 -5.42 8.89 20.44
N ALA A 102 -5.73 9.10 19.17
CA ALA A 102 -5.80 8.03 18.17
C ALA A 102 -5.38 8.50 16.78
N ILE A 103 -4.94 7.54 15.98
CA ILE A 103 -4.75 7.69 14.54
C ILE A 103 -5.84 6.87 13.86
N ILE A 104 -6.61 7.51 13.01
CA ILE A 104 -7.72 6.92 12.25
C ILE A 104 -7.34 6.90 10.78
N ARG A 105 -7.38 5.73 10.15
CA ARG A 105 -7.13 5.56 8.72
C ARG A 105 -8.36 4.95 8.06
N LYS A 106 -8.87 5.60 7.03
CA LYS A 106 -9.83 5.02 6.10
C LYS A 106 -9.11 4.59 4.84
N ARG A 107 -9.32 3.37 4.40
CA ARG A 107 -8.80 2.82 3.15
C ARG A 107 -9.92 2.11 2.40
N GLY A 108 -10.50 2.80 1.41
CA GLY A 108 -11.74 2.35 0.79
C GLY A 108 -12.87 2.29 1.81
N SER A 109 -13.47 1.11 2.00
CA SER A 109 -14.52 0.86 3.00
C SER A 109 -14.01 0.47 4.39
N ARG A 110 -12.69 0.23 4.53
CA ARG A 110 -12.10 -0.20 5.80
C ARG A 110 -11.63 1.00 6.61
N ILE A 111 -11.97 1.00 7.89
CA ILE A 111 -11.50 1.98 8.87
C ILE A 111 -10.65 1.24 9.91
N ASP A 112 -9.43 1.69 10.09
CA ASP A 112 -8.50 1.20 11.10
C ASP A 112 -8.28 2.33 12.11
N VAL A 113 -8.36 2.03 13.40
CA VAL A 113 -8.16 2.98 14.50
C VAL A 113 -7.06 2.44 15.41
N TRP A 114 -6.04 3.25 15.70
CA TRP A 114 -4.96 2.93 16.63
C TRP A 114 -4.92 3.95 17.74
N TYR A 115 -5.01 3.50 18.96
CA TYR A 115 -4.93 4.35 20.14
C TYR A 115 -3.48 4.56 20.58
N GLY A 116 -3.22 5.63 21.33
CA GLY A 116 -1.88 6.03 21.76
C GLY A 116 -1.06 4.94 22.47
N THR A 117 -1.72 4.01 23.15
CA THR A 117 -1.08 2.86 23.79
C THR A 117 -0.47 1.86 22.81
N GLU A 118 -0.94 1.83 21.56
CA GLU A 118 -0.47 0.93 20.50
C GLU A 118 0.67 1.54 19.69
N LEU A 119 0.98 2.82 19.93
CA LEU A 119 1.98 3.60 19.18
C LEU A 119 3.40 3.50 19.75
N SER A 120 3.65 2.61 20.71
CA SER A 120 4.88 2.56 21.52
C SER A 120 6.19 2.30 20.76
N ASN A 121 6.17 1.86 19.51
CA ASN A 121 7.35 1.58 18.69
C ASN A 121 7.26 2.24 17.31
N MET A 122 7.12 3.55 17.29
CA MET A 122 7.06 4.30 16.05
C MET A 122 8.42 4.39 15.36
N GLN A 123 8.51 3.95 14.11
CA GLN A 123 9.68 4.13 13.24
C GLN A 123 9.35 5.17 12.16
N VAL A 124 10.27 6.08 11.93
CA VAL A 124 10.12 7.17 10.96
C VAL A 124 11.03 6.90 9.77
N TYR A 125 10.46 6.86 8.57
CA TYR A 125 11.19 6.67 7.32
C TYR A 125 11.04 7.93 6.46
N ASN A 126 12.16 8.60 6.22
CA ASN A 126 12.22 9.73 5.31
C ASN A 126 12.54 9.24 3.90
N HIS A 127 11.69 9.58 2.93
CA HIS A 127 11.88 9.23 1.54
C HIS A 127 12.62 10.34 0.79
N LYS A 128 13.35 9.98 -0.27
CA LYS A 128 14.11 10.93 -1.12
C LYS A 128 13.23 11.98 -1.81
N ASN A 129 11.94 11.71 -1.97
CA ASN A 129 10.95 12.63 -2.54
C ASN A 129 10.42 13.67 -1.55
N GLY A 130 10.98 13.76 -0.34
CA GLY A 130 10.57 14.72 0.69
C GLY A 130 9.31 14.30 1.47
N THR A 131 8.82 13.08 1.27
CA THR A 131 7.72 12.53 2.08
C THR A 131 8.24 11.71 3.24
N THR A 132 7.45 11.61 4.30
CA THR A 132 7.77 10.84 5.50
C THR A 132 6.71 9.75 5.71
N SER A 133 7.15 8.57 6.09
CA SER A 133 6.26 7.48 6.51
C SER A 133 6.52 7.12 7.96
N PHE A 134 5.44 6.93 8.70
CA PHE A 134 5.46 6.53 10.11
C PHE A 134 4.93 5.11 10.22
N ILE A 135 5.75 4.18 10.70
CA ILE A 135 5.34 2.81 11.01
C ILE A 135 5.28 2.66 12.52
N PHE A 136 4.10 2.37 13.07
CA PHE A 136 3.88 2.35 14.51
C PHE A 136 3.31 1.02 15.03
N SER A 137 2.90 0.10 14.17
CA SER A 137 2.45 -1.21 14.62
C SER A 137 3.00 -2.31 13.73
N ARG A 138 3.44 -3.38 14.36
CA ARG A 138 3.93 -4.59 13.70
C ARG A 138 3.11 -5.77 14.22
N VAL A 139 2.24 -6.31 13.36
CA VAL A 139 1.44 -7.49 13.70
C VAL A 139 2.02 -8.72 13.01
N ASN A 140 2.43 -9.69 13.82
CA ASN A 140 2.84 -10.99 13.33
C ASN A 140 1.61 -11.89 13.25
N VAL A 141 1.17 -12.20 12.03
CA VAL A 141 0.04 -13.12 11.80
C VAL A 141 0.60 -14.51 11.57
N ASN A 142 0.36 -15.42 12.52
CA ASN A 142 0.65 -16.83 12.37
C ASN A 142 -0.52 -17.49 11.65
N TYR A 143 -0.30 -17.94 10.42
CA TYR A 143 -1.30 -18.73 9.71
C TYR A 143 -1.26 -20.18 10.22
N HIS A 144 -2.36 -20.64 10.83
CA HIS A 144 -2.54 -22.05 11.22
C HIS A 144 -2.35 -22.94 9.98
N GLY A 145 -1.34 -23.81 10.01
CA GLY A 145 -1.08 -24.82 8.97
C GLY A 145 0.03 -24.51 7.95
N ARG A 146 0.65 -23.33 7.96
CA ARG A 146 1.86 -23.04 7.18
C ARG A 146 2.95 -22.49 8.08
N ARG A 147 4.17 -23.07 8.01
CA ARG A 147 5.37 -22.50 8.64
C ARG A 147 5.72 -21.18 7.95
N GLY A 148 5.19 -20.09 8.46
CA GLY A 148 5.49 -18.74 7.99
C GLY A 148 4.81 -17.70 8.85
N THR A 149 5.58 -16.79 9.40
CA THR A 149 5.08 -15.58 10.09
C THR A 149 5.03 -14.47 9.06
N SER A 150 3.85 -13.98 8.74
CA SER A 150 3.71 -12.77 7.94
C SER A 150 3.69 -11.56 8.86
N THR A 151 4.63 -10.66 8.68
CA THR A 151 4.68 -9.40 9.43
C THR A 151 3.93 -8.33 8.64
N HIS A 152 2.84 -7.84 9.19
CA HIS A 152 2.11 -6.71 8.64
C HIS A 152 2.54 -5.44 9.36
N TYR A 153 2.91 -4.43 8.57
CA TYR A 153 3.25 -3.11 9.07
C TYR A 153 2.05 -2.19 8.91
N TYR A 154 1.70 -1.51 9.99
CA TYR A 154 0.66 -0.49 9.99
C TYR A 154 1.29 0.87 10.22
N GLY A 155 0.88 1.85 9.45
CA GLY A 155 1.45 3.18 9.54
C GLY A 155 0.77 4.18 8.63
N ILE A 156 1.27 5.39 8.70
CA ILE A 156 0.93 6.50 7.81
C ILE A 156 2.02 6.53 6.74
N GLU A 157 1.65 6.44 5.48
CA GLU A 157 2.60 6.37 4.38
C GLU A 157 2.63 7.67 3.57
N ASN A 158 3.82 8.13 3.20
CA ASN A 158 4.05 9.21 2.26
C ASN A 158 3.32 10.53 2.59
N VAL A 159 3.48 11.01 3.81
CA VAL A 159 2.93 12.30 4.24
C VAL A 159 3.94 13.41 3.98
N LYS A 160 3.48 14.52 3.39
CA LYS A 160 4.26 15.74 3.23
C LYS A 160 4.02 16.65 4.44
N ASP A 161 5.02 17.41 4.84
CA ASP A 161 4.94 18.35 5.97
C ASP A 161 4.61 17.71 7.34
N ALA A 162 5.15 16.54 7.59
CA ALA A 162 5.02 15.87 8.87
C ALA A 162 6.07 16.32 9.92
N ARG A 163 6.51 17.60 9.84
CA ARG A 163 7.42 18.23 10.82
C ARG A 163 6.66 18.99 11.87
#